data_65fc93d7aa6128da340229b3f2d83a44
#
_entry.id   65fc93d7aa6128da340229b3f2d83a44
#
_cell.length_a   1.000
_cell.length_b   1.000
_cell.length_c   1.000
_cell.angle_alpha   90.00
_cell.angle_beta   90.00
_cell.angle_gamma   90.00
#
_symmetry.space_group_name_H-M   'P 1'
#
loop_
_entity.id
_entity.type
_entity.pdbx_description
1 polymer ?
#
loop_
_entity_poly.entity_id
_entity_poly.type
_entity_poly.pdbx_seq_one_letter_code
_entity_poly.pdbx_strand_id
1 'polypeptide(L)'
;MTETMKALRRLFQEADTPSVAQALVGMYLEHTLEDGGRLGGWIVDCEAYLGPEDEAAHSYGLRKTPRVAAMYQEAGSIYLYQMHRHTILNIVTREAGLPQGVMIRALEPDPEYLAAMQENRQGQTGVALTNGPGKLMAALQVPFSLYGESIFTSPLHLVPEKRRQPKQVLAVPRIGIPNKGKWTDLPLRYVCQGNPYVTKQAKKDVSPDWGWQTH
;
A
#
# COMPACT_ATOMS: atom_id res chain seq x y z
N MET A 1 10.39 -13.48 -15.91
CA MET A 1 9.56 -12.29 -15.58
C MET A 1 8.48 -12.16 -16.64
N THR A 2 7.20 -12.21 -16.23
CA THR A 2 6.04 -12.15 -17.14
C THR A 2 5.92 -10.76 -17.80
N GLU A 3 5.22 -10.66 -18.93
CA GLU A 3 4.95 -9.38 -19.60
C GLU A 3 4.15 -8.45 -18.67
N THR A 4 3.22 -8.99 -17.88
CA THR A 4 2.45 -8.23 -16.88
C THR A 4 3.35 -7.60 -15.82
N MET A 5 4.37 -8.33 -15.35
CA MET A 5 5.34 -7.81 -14.39
C MET A 5 6.24 -6.72 -15.01
N LYS A 6 6.62 -6.85 -16.28
CA LYS A 6 7.35 -5.80 -16.99
C LYS A 6 6.53 -4.53 -17.14
N ALA A 7 5.24 -4.67 -17.51
CA ALA A 7 4.31 -3.54 -17.59
C ALA A 7 4.13 -2.84 -16.24
N LEU A 8 4.03 -3.62 -15.15
CA LEU A 8 3.93 -3.07 -13.79
C LEU A 8 5.19 -2.29 -13.40
N ARG A 9 6.39 -2.82 -13.66
CA ARG A 9 7.66 -2.09 -13.42
C ARG A 9 7.72 -0.78 -14.19
N ARG A 10 7.35 -0.80 -15.47
CA ARG A 10 7.28 0.41 -16.30
C ARG A 10 6.32 1.44 -15.72
N LEU A 11 5.14 1.02 -15.25
CA LEU A 11 4.19 1.91 -14.60
C LEU A 11 4.83 2.63 -13.40
N PHE A 12 5.55 1.91 -12.54
CA PHE A 12 6.22 2.50 -11.37
C PHE A 12 7.33 3.50 -11.74
N GLN A 13 7.99 3.30 -12.87
CA GLN A 13 9.10 4.15 -13.32
C GLN A 13 8.63 5.40 -14.09
N GLU A 14 7.64 5.25 -14.96
CA GLU A 14 7.26 6.26 -15.95
C GLU A 14 6.03 7.07 -15.56
N ALA A 15 5.04 6.46 -14.87
CA ALA A 15 3.83 7.17 -14.47
C ALA A 15 4.06 8.08 -13.26
N ASP A 16 3.22 9.09 -13.11
CA ASP A 16 3.19 9.90 -11.89
C ASP A 16 2.73 9.07 -10.69
N THR A 17 3.14 9.46 -9.49
CA THR A 17 2.86 8.73 -8.26
C THR A 17 1.36 8.59 -7.96
N PRO A 18 0.49 9.59 -8.21
CA PRO A 18 -0.96 9.44 -8.16
C PRO A 18 -1.51 8.33 -9.07
N SER A 19 -1.05 8.25 -10.31
CA SER A 19 -1.45 7.20 -11.26
C SER A 19 -1.02 5.81 -10.79
N VAL A 20 0.20 5.68 -10.23
CA VAL A 20 0.66 4.42 -9.61
C VAL A 20 -0.23 4.05 -8.42
N ALA A 21 -0.55 5.01 -7.54
CA ALA A 21 -1.41 4.77 -6.39
C ALA A 21 -2.81 4.29 -6.82
N GLN A 22 -3.40 4.94 -7.82
CA GLN A 22 -4.69 4.51 -8.38
C GLN A 22 -4.62 3.10 -8.95
N ALA A 23 -3.55 2.77 -9.69
CA ALA A 23 -3.35 1.46 -10.29
C ALA A 23 -3.09 0.34 -9.27
N LEU A 24 -2.58 0.68 -8.09
CA LEU A 24 -2.37 -0.27 -6.99
C LEU A 24 -3.66 -0.71 -6.32
N VAL A 25 -4.75 0.05 -6.39
CA VAL A 25 -6.04 -0.39 -5.88
C VAL A 25 -6.54 -1.59 -6.68
N GLY A 26 -6.82 -2.69 -5.99
CA GLY A 26 -7.15 -4.00 -6.58
C GLY A 26 -5.94 -4.90 -6.86
N MET A 27 -4.72 -4.41 -6.75
CA MET A 27 -3.52 -5.24 -6.87
C MET A 27 -3.40 -6.18 -5.67
N TYR A 28 -2.94 -7.41 -5.91
CA TYR A 28 -2.70 -8.38 -4.85
C TYR A 28 -1.30 -8.21 -4.29
N LEU A 29 -1.20 -8.09 -2.96
CA LEU A 29 0.04 -8.05 -2.21
C LEU A 29 0.20 -9.37 -1.46
N GLU A 30 1.32 -10.08 -1.68
CA GLU A 30 1.63 -11.36 -1.05
C GLU A 30 2.95 -11.27 -0.27
N HIS A 31 2.99 -11.88 0.89
CA HIS A 31 4.22 -12.14 1.65
C HIS A 31 4.44 -13.64 1.75
N THR A 32 5.56 -14.12 1.20
CA THR A 32 6.03 -15.50 1.36
C THR A 32 6.88 -15.59 2.62
N LEU A 33 6.47 -16.42 3.56
CA LEU A 33 7.13 -16.62 4.84
C LEU A 33 8.37 -17.53 4.69
N GLU A 34 9.27 -17.52 5.68
CA GLU A 34 10.49 -18.34 5.70
C GLU A 34 10.19 -19.85 5.66
N ASP A 35 9.08 -20.29 6.22
CA ASP A 35 8.61 -21.69 6.22
C ASP A 35 7.91 -22.08 4.91
N GLY A 36 7.82 -21.19 3.94
CA GLY A 36 7.12 -21.36 2.67
C GLY A 36 5.62 -21.08 2.72
N GLY A 37 5.07 -20.72 3.88
CA GLY A 37 3.69 -20.24 4.02
C GLY A 37 3.49 -18.92 3.26
N ARG A 38 2.23 -18.59 2.98
CA ARG A 38 1.88 -17.35 2.29
C ARG A 38 0.81 -16.60 3.05
N LEU A 39 0.86 -15.29 2.97
CA LEU A 39 -0.15 -14.37 3.49
C LEU A 39 -0.39 -13.30 2.42
N GLY A 40 -1.64 -12.93 2.16
CA GLY A 40 -1.89 -11.95 1.11
C GLY A 40 -3.31 -11.40 1.11
N GLY A 41 -3.52 -10.42 0.23
CA GLY A 41 -4.81 -9.76 0.06
C GLY A 41 -4.75 -8.65 -0.99
N TRP A 42 -5.92 -8.09 -1.30
CA TRP A 42 -6.05 -7.04 -2.30
C TRP A 42 -5.94 -5.67 -1.68
N ILE A 43 -5.09 -4.83 -2.25
CA ILE A 43 -4.94 -3.42 -1.84
C ILE A 43 -6.25 -2.69 -2.12
N VAL A 44 -6.85 -2.11 -1.08
CA VAL A 44 -8.12 -1.37 -1.18
C VAL A 44 -7.99 0.10 -0.81
N ASP A 45 -6.84 0.49 -0.25
CA ASP A 45 -6.59 1.85 0.24
C ASP A 45 -5.10 2.14 0.21
N CYS A 46 -4.69 3.23 -0.43
CA CYS A 46 -3.31 3.69 -0.48
C CYS A 46 -3.22 5.20 -0.62
N GLU A 47 -2.06 5.79 -0.28
CA GLU A 47 -1.82 7.23 -0.34
C GLU A 47 -0.56 7.55 -1.13
N ALA A 48 -0.68 8.50 -2.08
CA ALA A 48 0.46 9.03 -2.81
C ALA A 48 1.17 10.13 -2.02
N TYR A 49 2.51 10.10 -2.01
CA TYR A 49 3.39 11.09 -1.41
C TYR A 49 4.35 11.62 -2.47
N LEU A 50 4.26 12.92 -2.79
CA LEU A 50 4.89 13.51 -3.97
C LEU A 50 6.33 14.04 -3.71
N GLY A 51 6.93 13.60 -2.62
CA GLY A 51 8.34 13.84 -2.37
C GLY A 51 8.70 15.29 -2.00
N PRO A 52 9.64 15.92 -2.73
CA PRO A 52 10.24 17.17 -2.26
C PRO A 52 9.28 18.34 -2.09
N GLU A 53 8.20 18.38 -2.85
CA GLU A 53 7.21 19.48 -2.81
C GLU A 53 6.09 19.21 -1.79
N ASP A 54 5.91 17.95 -1.40
CA ASP A 54 4.83 17.51 -0.51
C ASP A 54 5.22 17.68 0.96
N GLU A 55 4.68 18.69 1.61
CA GLU A 55 4.95 18.98 3.04
C GLU A 55 4.55 17.84 3.99
N ALA A 56 3.75 16.90 3.53
CA ALA A 56 3.39 15.71 4.30
C ALA A 56 4.34 14.52 4.07
N ALA A 57 5.22 14.61 3.06
CA ALA A 57 6.19 13.54 2.76
C ALA A 57 7.41 13.61 3.70
N HIS A 58 7.95 12.45 4.07
CA HIS A 58 9.20 12.36 4.84
C HIS A 58 10.42 12.94 4.09
N SER A 59 10.34 13.00 2.77
CA SER A 59 11.35 13.54 1.86
C SER A 59 11.12 14.99 1.43
N TYR A 60 10.17 15.68 2.07
CA TYR A 60 9.93 17.10 1.83
C TYR A 60 11.23 17.92 1.90
N GLY A 61 11.42 18.85 0.93
CA GLY A 61 12.63 19.65 0.83
C GLY A 61 13.90 18.85 0.51
N LEU A 62 13.77 17.67 -0.14
CA LEU A 62 14.89 16.75 -0.43
C LEU A 62 15.62 16.25 0.82
N ARG A 63 14.91 16.15 1.93
CA ARG A 63 15.47 15.67 3.19
C ARG A 63 16.06 14.27 3.04
N LYS A 64 17.36 14.13 3.35
CA LYS A 64 18.10 12.85 3.36
C LYS A 64 18.50 12.49 4.78
N THR A 65 18.03 11.35 5.26
CA THR A 65 18.45 10.75 6.54
C THR A 65 18.54 9.24 6.33
N PRO A 66 19.25 8.49 7.21
CA PRO A 66 19.27 7.03 7.10
C PRO A 66 17.88 6.41 7.08
N ARG A 67 16.89 7.01 7.77
CA ARG A 67 15.51 6.55 7.81
C ARG A 67 14.83 6.59 6.44
N VAL A 68 15.11 7.58 5.60
CA VAL A 68 14.45 7.77 4.30
C VAL A 68 15.32 7.35 3.12
N ALA A 69 16.46 6.70 3.36
CA ALA A 69 17.43 6.34 2.33
C ALA A 69 16.79 5.51 1.20
N ALA A 70 15.90 4.56 1.52
CA ALA A 70 15.20 3.74 0.52
C ALA A 70 14.31 4.57 -0.43
N MET A 71 13.79 5.74 0.01
CA MET A 71 13.00 6.62 -0.85
C MET A 71 13.77 7.16 -2.05
N TYR A 72 15.10 7.15 -2.01
CA TYR A 72 15.97 7.62 -3.09
C TYR A 72 16.48 6.51 -4.00
N GLN A 73 16.04 5.26 -3.76
CA GLN A 73 16.38 4.10 -4.58
C GLN A 73 15.46 3.99 -5.80
N GLU A 74 15.63 2.91 -6.57
CA GLU A 74 14.85 2.60 -7.76
C GLU A 74 13.35 2.42 -7.46
N ALA A 75 12.51 2.71 -8.45
CA ALA A 75 11.09 2.42 -8.40
C ALA A 75 10.81 0.96 -8.04
N GLY A 76 9.89 0.76 -7.12
CA GLY A 76 9.58 -0.55 -6.54
C GLY A 76 10.38 -0.89 -5.28
N SER A 77 11.32 -0.05 -4.84
CA SER A 77 11.99 -0.26 -3.55
C SER A 77 11.01 -0.14 -2.39
N ILE A 78 11.14 -1.05 -1.42
CA ILE A 78 10.30 -1.08 -0.22
C ILE A 78 10.86 -0.08 0.79
N TYR A 79 10.06 0.94 1.13
CA TYR A 79 10.37 1.88 2.18
C TYR A 79 9.53 1.57 3.42
N LEU A 80 10.16 1.12 4.49
CA LEU A 80 9.54 0.85 5.78
C LEU A 80 9.93 1.93 6.80
N TYR A 81 8.96 2.34 7.61
CA TYR A 81 9.25 3.17 8.78
C TYR A 81 8.36 2.78 9.96
N GLN A 82 8.83 3.11 11.16
CA GLN A 82 8.07 2.86 12.37
C GLN A 82 7.35 4.13 12.84
N MET A 83 6.07 3.96 13.19
CA MET A 83 5.23 4.98 13.82
C MET A 83 4.41 4.33 14.93
N HIS A 84 4.52 4.83 16.17
CA HIS A 84 3.80 4.29 17.33
C HIS A 84 3.92 2.75 17.47
N ARG A 85 5.10 2.19 17.31
CA ARG A 85 5.41 0.74 17.35
C ARG A 85 4.86 -0.08 16.15
N HIS A 86 4.31 0.57 15.15
CA HIS A 86 3.84 -0.08 13.94
C HIS A 86 4.79 0.19 12.78
N THR A 87 5.10 -0.85 12.02
CA THR A 87 5.79 -0.71 10.73
C THR A 87 4.77 -0.30 9.68
N ILE A 88 5.16 0.63 8.83
CA ILE A 88 4.32 1.18 7.75
C ILE A 88 5.04 0.92 6.42
N LEU A 89 4.31 0.39 5.43
CA LEU A 89 4.79 0.07 4.11
C LEU A 89 4.56 1.21 3.13
N ASN A 90 5.63 1.59 2.44
CA ASN A 90 5.57 2.40 1.23
C ASN A 90 6.34 1.70 0.11
N ILE A 91 5.93 1.93 -1.12
CA ILE A 91 6.63 1.46 -2.31
C ILE A 91 7.09 2.69 -3.08
N VAL A 92 8.39 2.78 -3.35
CA VAL A 92 9.00 3.90 -4.06
C VAL A 92 8.53 3.91 -5.51
N THR A 93 8.28 5.10 -6.03
CA THR A 93 7.91 5.35 -7.42
C THR A 93 8.93 6.28 -8.07
N ARG A 94 8.89 6.41 -9.38
CA ARG A 94 9.78 7.26 -10.17
C ARG A 94 11.23 6.75 -10.20
N GLU A 95 12.06 7.47 -10.91
CA GLU A 95 13.50 7.20 -11.04
C GLU A 95 14.25 7.39 -9.73
N ALA A 96 15.37 6.71 -9.59
CA ALA A 96 16.27 6.87 -8.44
C ALA A 96 16.69 8.34 -8.26
N GLY A 97 16.66 8.78 -7.02
CA GLY A 97 16.96 10.19 -6.67
C GLY A 97 15.74 11.09 -6.56
N LEU A 98 14.57 10.70 -7.10
CA LEU A 98 13.30 11.40 -6.92
C LEU A 98 12.44 10.69 -5.86
N PRO A 99 12.46 11.15 -4.60
CA PRO A 99 11.93 10.39 -3.46
C PRO A 99 10.41 10.54 -3.33
N GLN A 100 9.69 9.88 -4.22
CA GLN A 100 8.24 9.75 -4.20
C GLN A 100 7.82 8.31 -3.90
N GLY A 101 6.59 8.10 -3.43
CA GLY A 101 6.14 6.74 -3.15
C GLY A 101 4.67 6.65 -2.78
N VAL A 102 4.19 5.42 -2.70
CA VAL A 102 2.82 5.09 -2.34
C VAL A 102 2.82 4.31 -1.03
N MET A 103 2.14 4.82 -0.02
CA MET A 103 1.88 4.12 1.23
C MET A 103 0.70 3.18 1.07
N ILE A 104 0.87 1.91 1.44
CA ILE A 104 -0.22 0.93 1.48
C ILE A 104 -0.93 1.04 2.82
N ARG A 105 -2.25 1.33 2.77
CA ARG A 105 -3.02 1.70 3.95
C ARG A 105 -3.93 0.60 4.45
N ALA A 106 -4.56 -0.15 3.56
CA ALA A 106 -5.43 -1.26 3.92
C ALA A 106 -5.49 -2.33 2.84
N LEU A 107 -5.77 -3.56 3.28
CA LEU A 107 -6.01 -4.72 2.42
C LEU A 107 -7.38 -5.33 2.73
N GLU A 108 -8.02 -5.89 1.71
CA GLU A 108 -9.00 -6.95 1.88
C GLU A 108 -8.23 -8.27 1.97
N PRO A 109 -8.27 -8.99 3.11
CA PRO A 109 -7.51 -10.23 3.25
C PRO A 109 -8.05 -11.31 2.32
N ASP A 110 -7.15 -12.14 1.79
CA ASP A 110 -7.56 -13.34 1.06
C ASP A 110 -8.18 -14.33 2.05
N PRO A 111 -9.40 -14.85 1.79
CA PRO A 111 -10.05 -15.85 2.64
C PRO A 111 -9.19 -17.08 2.92
N GLU A 112 -8.32 -17.48 1.98
CA GLU A 112 -7.39 -18.60 2.12
C GLU A 112 -6.46 -18.44 3.33
N TYR A 113 -6.04 -17.20 3.63
CA TYR A 113 -5.06 -16.93 4.69
C TYR A 113 -5.66 -16.26 5.94
N LEU A 114 -6.99 -16.16 5.99
CA LEU A 114 -7.70 -15.40 7.02
C LEU A 114 -7.38 -15.89 8.44
N ALA A 115 -7.37 -17.21 8.65
CA ALA A 115 -7.09 -17.80 9.96
C ALA A 115 -5.68 -17.46 10.47
N ALA A 116 -4.67 -17.62 9.62
CA ALA A 116 -3.28 -17.27 9.97
C ALA A 116 -3.12 -15.78 10.26
N MET A 117 -3.75 -14.90 9.46
CA MET A 117 -3.73 -13.45 9.72
C MET A 117 -4.41 -13.07 11.04
N GLN A 118 -5.50 -13.76 11.40
CA GLN A 118 -6.19 -13.58 12.69
C GLN A 118 -5.28 -13.98 13.85
N GLU A 119 -4.58 -15.09 13.74
CA GLU A 119 -3.58 -15.52 14.73
C GLU A 119 -2.48 -14.47 14.90
N ASN A 120 -1.89 -14.00 13.80
CA ASN A 120 -0.87 -12.94 13.80
C ASN A 120 -1.35 -11.64 14.46
N ARG A 121 -2.64 -11.41 14.47
CA ARG A 121 -3.33 -10.26 15.06
C ARG A 121 -4.00 -10.57 16.39
N GLN A 122 -3.56 -11.63 17.10
CA GLN A 122 -4.07 -12.02 18.41
C GLN A 122 -5.60 -12.24 18.46
N GLY A 123 -6.13 -12.90 17.46
CA GLY A 123 -7.56 -13.20 17.33
C GLY A 123 -8.43 -12.04 16.79
N GLN A 124 -7.84 -10.96 16.33
CA GLN A 124 -8.58 -9.86 15.72
C GLN A 124 -9.32 -10.32 14.45
N THR A 125 -10.62 -10.00 14.34
CA THR A 125 -11.49 -10.43 13.24
C THR A 125 -12.09 -9.24 12.47
N GLY A 126 -12.79 -9.56 11.37
CA GLY A 126 -13.50 -8.57 10.55
C GLY A 126 -12.58 -7.51 9.96
N VAL A 127 -13.13 -6.35 9.67
CA VAL A 127 -12.39 -5.26 9.01
C VAL A 127 -11.20 -4.74 9.81
N ALA A 128 -11.26 -4.88 11.16
CA ALA A 128 -10.17 -4.45 12.04
C ALA A 128 -8.88 -5.25 11.86
N LEU A 129 -8.93 -6.37 11.14
CA LEU A 129 -7.77 -7.21 10.83
C LEU A 129 -6.72 -6.45 10.02
N THR A 130 -7.14 -5.73 8.95
CA THR A 130 -6.23 -5.14 7.94
C THR A 130 -6.61 -3.72 7.49
N ASN A 131 -7.62 -3.08 8.09
CA ASN A 131 -8.10 -1.75 7.71
C ASN A 131 -7.24 -0.59 8.26
N GLY A 132 -5.95 -0.75 8.27
CA GLY A 132 -5.01 0.27 8.71
C GLY A 132 -3.56 -0.13 8.43
N PRO A 133 -2.64 0.85 8.20
CA PRO A 133 -1.32 0.56 7.67
C PRO A 133 -0.45 -0.31 8.60
N GLY A 134 -0.48 -0.10 9.90
CA GLY A 134 0.21 -0.99 10.85
C GLY A 134 -0.49 -2.33 11.06
N LYS A 135 -1.81 -2.38 10.85
CA LYS A 135 -2.61 -3.60 11.00
C LYS A 135 -2.29 -4.62 9.91
N LEU A 136 -2.26 -4.17 8.66
CA LEU A 136 -1.91 -5.02 7.52
C LEU A 136 -0.49 -5.59 7.64
N MET A 137 0.47 -4.77 8.10
CA MET A 137 1.85 -5.20 8.28
C MET A 137 1.99 -6.31 9.32
N ALA A 138 1.27 -6.17 10.44
CA ALA A 138 1.24 -7.20 11.47
C ALA A 138 0.49 -8.46 11.00
N ALA A 139 -0.63 -8.32 10.27
CA ALA A 139 -1.38 -9.44 9.71
C ALA A 139 -0.54 -10.25 8.72
N LEU A 140 0.26 -9.57 7.88
CA LEU A 140 1.15 -10.18 6.90
C LEU A 140 2.51 -10.62 7.47
N GLN A 141 2.82 -10.35 8.75
CA GLN A 141 4.12 -10.64 9.39
C GLN A 141 5.32 -10.03 8.63
N VAL A 142 5.17 -8.86 8.04
CA VAL A 142 6.26 -8.26 7.25
C VAL A 142 7.40 -7.78 8.14
N PRO A 143 8.60 -8.35 8.02
CA PRO A 143 9.75 -7.97 8.84
C PRO A 143 10.39 -6.67 8.33
N PHE A 144 11.02 -5.93 9.23
CA PHE A 144 11.72 -4.69 8.88
C PHE A 144 12.96 -4.93 8.00
N SER A 145 13.49 -6.16 7.96
CA SER A 145 14.62 -6.56 7.12
C SER A 145 14.37 -6.40 5.62
N LEU A 146 13.11 -6.32 5.20
CA LEU A 146 12.74 -6.03 3.79
C LEU A 146 12.90 -4.55 3.39
N TYR A 147 13.38 -3.69 4.30
CA TYR A 147 13.69 -2.29 3.97
C TYR A 147 14.75 -2.20 2.86
N GLY A 148 14.41 -1.50 1.78
CA GLY A 148 15.27 -1.33 0.60
C GLY A 148 15.21 -2.47 -0.41
N GLU A 149 14.54 -3.58 -0.11
CA GLU A 149 14.30 -4.66 -1.07
C GLU A 149 13.30 -4.26 -2.15
N SER A 150 13.26 -5.02 -3.24
CA SER A 150 12.34 -4.75 -4.36
C SER A 150 11.01 -5.45 -4.20
N ILE A 151 9.90 -4.72 -4.25
CA ILE A 151 8.52 -5.26 -4.25
C ILE A 151 8.24 -6.21 -5.44
N PHE A 152 9.09 -6.24 -6.43
CA PHE A 152 8.93 -7.10 -7.59
C PHE A 152 9.61 -8.48 -7.45
N THR A 153 10.52 -8.64 -6.48
CA THR A 153 11.35 -9.85 -6.37
C THR A 153 11.58 -10.33 -4.93
N SER A 154 11.27 -9.51 -3.92
CA SER A 154 11.44 -9.88 -2.51
C SER A 154 10.34 -10.82 -2.03
N PRO A 155 10.46 -11.42 -0.83
CA PRO A 155 9.38 -12.19 -0.22
C PRO A 155 8.05 -11.42 -0.12
N LEU A 156 8.08 -10.10 0.10
CA LEU A 156 6.91 -9.25 -0.03
C LEU A 156 6.82 -8.71 -1.45
N HIS A 157 5.82 -9.13 -2.23
CA HIS A 157 5.73 -8.80 -3.65
C HIS A 157 4.30 -8.61 -4.14
N LEU A 158 4.17 -7.94 -5.29
CA LEU A 158 2.90 -7.78 -5.99
C LEU A 158 2.67 -8.97 -6.94
N VAL A 159 1.42 -9.45 -6.99
CA VAL A 159 1.00 -10.58 -7.85
C VAL A 159 -0.08 -10.08 -8.82
N PRO A 160 0.31 -9.53 -9.99
CA PRO A 160 -0.64 -8.94 -10.94
C PRO A 160 -1.69 -9.92 -11.47
N GLU A 161 -1.34 -11.21 -11.52
CA GLU A 161 -2.22 -12.29 -12.00
C GLU A 161 -3.43 -12.53 -11.09
N LYS A 162 -3.32 -12.14 -9.80
CA LYS A 162 -4.41 -12.21 -8.81
C LYS A 162 -5.19 -10.90 -8.67
N ARG A 163 -4.92 -9.90 -9.53
CA ARG A 163 -5.58 -8.59 -9.45
C ARG A 163 -7.09 -8.71 -9.54
N ARG A 164 -7.82 -7.98 -8.67
CA ARG A 164 -9.25 -7.72 -8.79
C ARG A 164 -9.48 -6.32 -9.38
N GLN A 165 -10.51 -6.19 -10.21
CA GLN A 165 -10.86 -4.91 -10.82
C GLN A 165 -11.87 -4.17 -9.94
N PRO A 166 -11.54 -2.99 -9.40
CA PRO A 166 -12.51 -2.15 -8.71
C PRO A 166 -13.58 -1.64 -9.68
N LYS A 167 -14.83 -1.52 -9.25
CA LYS A 167 -15.88 -0.80 -10.01
C LYS A 167 -15.54 0.66 -10.15
N GLN A 168 -15.07 1.24 -9.06
CA GLN A 168 -14.62 2.63 -9.02
C GLN A 168 -13.50 2.81 -7.99
N VAL A 169 -12.48 3.59 -8.36
CA VAL A 169 -11.47 4.10 -7.43
C VAL A 169 -11.78 5.57 -7.19
N LEU A 170 -11.96 5.94 -5.91
CA LEU A 170 -12.14 7.33 -5.52
C LEU A 170 -10.80 7.92 -5.10
N ALA A 171 -10.57 9.18 -5.50
CA ALA A 171 -9.50 10.02 -4.98
C ALA A 171 -10.07 10.92 -3.88
N VAL A 172 -9.51 10.84 -2.68
CA VAL A 172 -9.98 11.56 -1.49
C VAL A 172 -8.78 12.12 -0.71
N PRO A 173 -8.97 13.03 0.26
CA PRO A 173 -7.87 13.51 1.11
C PRO A 173 -7.21 12.39 1.92
N ARG A 174 -5.90 12.53 2.14
CA ARG A 174 -5.10 11.62 2.98
C ARG A 174 -5.51 11.70 4.45
N ILE A 175 -5.29 10.63 5.21
CA ILE A 175 -5.64 10.58 6.63
C ILE A 175 -4.45 11.00 7.49
N GLY A 176 -4.70 11.85 8.48
CA GLY A 176 -3.69 12.23 9.47
C GLY A 176 -2.67 13.26 8.99
N ILE A 177 -3.06 14.11 8.04
CA ILE A 177 -2.24 15.19 7.48
C ILE A 177 -2.83 16.56 7.91
N PRO A 178 -2.73 16.94 9.19
CA PRO A 178 -3.22 18.24 9.64
C PRO A 178 -2.22 19.35 9.32
N ASN A 179 -2.73 20.55 9.10
CA ASN A 179 -1.92 21.79 9.03
C ASN A 179 -0.78 21.77 8.00
N LYS A 180 -1.03 21.21 6.81
CA LYS A 180 -0.07 21.16 5.69
C LYS A 180 -0.54 21.99 4.49
N GLY A 181 -1.24 23.11 4.74
CA GLY A 181 -1.78 23.96 3.70
C GLY A 181 -2.60 23.16 2.68
N LYS A 182 -2.38 23.40 1.38
CA LYS A 182 -3.05 22.65 0.30
C LYS A 182 -2.89 21.13 0.39
N TRP A 183 -1.77 20.64 0.98
CA TRP A 183 -1.48 19.20 1.07
C TRP A 183 -2.40 18.45 2.02
N THR A 184 -3.11 19.14 2.90
CA THR A 184 -4.13 18.55 3.79
C THR A 184 -5.34 18.06 2.99
N ASP A 185 -5.78 18.85 2.01
CA ASP A 185 -7.06 18.64 1.30
C ASP A 185 -6.89 18.00 -0.09
N LEU A 186 -5.66 17.94 -0.62
CA LEU A 186 -5.41 17.32 -1.92
C LEU A 186 -5.87 15.85 -1.94
N PRO A 187 -6.58 15.41 -3.02
CA PRO A 187 -7.14 14.06 -3.13
C PRO A 187 -6.05 13.04 -3.52
N LEU A 188 -5.07 12.84 -2.64
CA LEU A 188 -3.91 11.97 -2.86
C LEU A 188 -4.04 10.60 -2.17
N ARG A 189 -5.24 10.23 -1.74
CA ARG A 189 -5.57 8.90 -1.24
C ARG A 189 -6.57 8.24 -2.16
N TYR A 190 -6.28 7.01 -2.57
CA TYR A 190 -7.03 6.23 -3.54
C TYR A 190 -7.65 5.03 -2.86
N VAL A 191 -8.97 4.88 -2.99
CA VAL A 191 -9.74 3.85 -2.29
C VAL A 191 -10.67 3.10 -3.22
N CYS A 192 -10.83 1.78 -2.99
CA CYS A 192 -11.87 0.98 -3.63
C CYS A 192 -13.22 1.38 -3.03
N GLN A 193 -14.04 2.08 -3.82
CA GLN A 193 -15.36 2.53 -3.35
C GLN A 193 -16.24 1.34 -2.94
N GLY A 194 -16.82 1.43 -1.75
CA GLY A 194 -17.72 0.40 -1.23
C GLY A 194 -17.03 -0.78 -0.57
N ASN A 195 -15.69 -0.83 -0.53
CA ASN A 195 -14.99 -1.91 0.16
C ASN A 195 -14.96 -1.70 1.68
N PRO A 196 -15.37 -2.70 2.50
CA PRO A 196 -15.46 -2.54 3.94
C PRO A 196 -14.11 -2.37 4.65
N TYR A 197 -13.01 -2.82 4.03
CA TYR A 197 -11.66 -2.74 4.60
C TYR A 197 -10.99 -1.38 4.39
N VAL A 198 -11.56 -0.49 3.58
CA VAL A 198 -11.06 0.89 3.45
C VAL A 198 -11.01 1.56 4.83
N THR A 199 -9.89 2.21 5.16
CA THR A 199 -9.69 2.86 6.47
C THR A 199 -10.76 3.91 6.73
N LYS A 200 -11.44 3.82 7.88
CA LYS A 200 -12.56 4.70 8.26
C LYS A 200 -13.77 4.63 7.32
N GLN A 201 -13.97 3.52 6.61
CA GLN A 201 -15.17 3.30 5.80
C GLN A 201 -16.43 3.32 6.67
N ALA A 202 -17.41 4.15 6.32
CA ALA A 202 -18.69 4.15 7.00
C ALA A 202 -19.52 2.92 6.57
N LYS A 203 -20.19 2.28 7.52
CA LYS A 203 -20.98 1.05 7.23
C LYS A 203 -22.04 1.25 6.16
N LYS A 204 -22.66 2.44 6.11
CA LYS A 204 -23.69 2.80 5.11
C LYS A 204 -23.16 2.88 3.69
N ASP A 205 -21.85 3.08 3.51
CA ASP A 205 -21.19 3.25 2.23
C ASP A 205 -20.53 1.94 1.73
N VAL A 206 -20.73 0.83 2.46
CA VAL A 206 -20.26 -0.50 2.04
C VAL A 206 -21.22 -1.07 1.00
N SER A 207 -20.69 -1.46 -0.17
CA SER A 207 -21.49 -2.09 -1.22
C SER A 207 -21.60 -3.61 -1.00
N PRO A 208 -22.70 -4.25 -1.50
CA PRO A 208 -22.89 -5.70 -1.34
C PRO A 208 -21.78 -6.55 -1.95
N ASP A 209 -21.16 -6.08 -3.04
CA ASP A 209 -20.06 -6.73 -3.75
C ASP A 209 -18.67 -6.21 -3.35
N TRP A 210 -18.61 -5.42 -2.28
CA TRP A 210 -17.39 -4.81 -1.76
C TRP A 210 -16.62 -3.96 -2.77
N GLY A 211 -17.33 -3.40 -3.77
CA GLY A 211 -16.74 -2.52 -4.79
C GLY A 211 -16.00 -3.23 -5.92
N TRP A 212 -16.07 -4.56 -6.01
CA TRP A 212 -15.44 -5.31 -7.08
C TRP A 212 -16.37 -5.49 -8.30
N GLN A 213 -15.77 -5.52 -9.50
CA GLN A 213 -16.49 -5.99 -10.69
C GLN A 213 -16.75 -7.49 -10.54
N THR A 214 -17.99 -7.91 -10.81
CA THR A 214 -18.33 -9.32 -10.97
C THR A 214 -17.96 -9.75 -12.39
N HIS A 215 -17.19 -10.83 -12.50
CA HIS A 215 -16.93 -11.50 -13.77
C HIS A 215 -18.12 -12.33 -14.20
#